data_88cc9209e06efeb6077ec08b522f0876
#
_entry.id   88cc9209e06efeb6077ec08b522f0876
#
_cell.length_a   1.000
_cell.length_b   1.000
_cell.length_c   1.000
_cell.angle_alpha   90.00
_cell.angle_beta   90.00
_cell.angle_gamma   90.00
#
_symmetry.space_group_name_H-M   'P 1'
#
loop_
_entity.id
_entity.type
_entity.pdbx_description
1 polymer ?
#
loop_
_entity_poly.entity_id
_entity_poly.type
_entity_poly.pdbx_seq_one_letter_code
_entity_poly.pdbx_strand_id
1 'polypeptide(L)'
;MYSVFRNLAIIMLTAKFFGLVARKCKAPQVVGEIIAGLLIGPCLLNLVHISDTISVFAEIGVVLLMFSTGLGTNLKELMRAGPIATLIACVGVAVPLVGGTLLYSVFYGFSAVGSPEFYRALFIGTIMTATSVSITVATLQEL
;
A
#
# COMPACT_ATOMS: atom_id res chain seq x y z
N MET A 1 12.40 -13.16 -23.68
CA MET A 1 11.20 -13.89 -23.24
C MET A 1 11.48 -14.82 -22.05
N TYR A 2 12.47 -15.71 -22.11
CA TYR A 2 12.83 -16.61 -20.97
C TYR A 2 13.21 -15.88 -19.67
N SER A 3 13.82 -14.72 -19.73
CA SER A 3 14.19 -13.92 -18.55
C SER A 3 12.98 -13.43 -17.76
N VAL A 4 11.89 -13.07 -18.45
CA VAL A 4 10.65 -12.60 -17.79
C VAL A 4 9.99 -13.75 -17.02
N PHE A 5 9.86 -14.93 -17.66
CA PHE A 5 9.27 -16.11 -17.00
C PHE A 5 10.12 -16.57 -15.80
N ARG A 6 11.45 -16.54 -15.93
CA ARG A 6 12.35 -16.83 -14.83
C ARG A 6 12.15 -15.86 -13.67
N ASN A 7 12.10 -14.55 -13.94
CA ASN A 7 11.90 -13.54 -12.92
C ASN A 7 10.54 -13.68 -12.25
N LEU A 8 9.47 -13.92 -13.00
CA LEU A 8 8.14 -14.19 -12.44
C LEU A 8 8.13 -15.44 -11.57
N ALA A 9 8.79 -16.51 -11.98
CA ALA A 9 8.90 -17.73 -11.17
C ALA A 9 9.63 -17.47 -9.85
N ILE A 10 10.74 -16.73 -9.88
CA ILE A 10 11.48 -16.33 -8.67
C ILE A 10 10.60 -15.49 -7.77
N ILE A 11 9.90 -14.47 -8.30
CA ILE A 11 9.00 -13.61 -7.53
C ILE A 11 7.91 -14.45 -6.87
N MET A 12 7.22 -15.31 -7.62
CA MET A 12 6.12 -16.12 -7.09
C MET A 12 6.57 -17.10 -6.00
N LEU A 13 7.69 -17.78 -6.21
CA LEU A 13 8.22 -18.74 -5.24
C LEU A 13 8.68 -18.06 -3.95
N THR A 14 9.43 -16.96 -4.08
CA THR A 14 9.93 -16.23 -2.91
C THR A 14 8.81 -15.54 -2.15
N ALA A 15 7.86 -14.88 -2.84
CA ALA A 15 6.70 -14.28 -2.22
C ALA A 15 5.87 -15.31 -1.44
N LYS A 16 5.60 -16.48 -2.05
CA LYS A 16 4.87 -17.56 -1.38
C LYS A 16 5.62 -18.09 -0.17
N PHE A 17 6.92 -18.32 -0.29
CA PHE A 17 7.76 -18.82 0.81
C PHE A 17 7.75 -17.84 1.99
N PHE A 18 8.06 -16.57 1.75
CA PHE A 18 8.10 -15.56 2.81
C PHE A 18 6.72 -15.23 3.37
N GLY A 19 5.68 -15.29 2.54
CA GLY A 19 4.30 -15.16 3.00
C GLY A 19 3.91 -16.26 3.98
N LEU A 20 4.29 -17.53 3.71
CA LEU A 20 4.07 -18.64 4.63
C LEU A 20 4.87 -18.48 5.93
N VAL A 21 6.10 -17.99 5.86
CA VAL A 21 6.93 -17.70 7.04
C VAL A 21 6.28 -16.60 7.89
N ALA A 22 5.82 -15.52 7.27
CA ALA A 22 5.11 -14.43 7.96
C ALA A 22 3.87 -14.94 8.71
N ARG A 23 3.03 -15.75 8.06
CA ARG A 23 1.87 -16.39 8.69
C ARG A 23 2.25 -17.26 9.88
N LYS A 24 3.34 -18.02 9.79
CA LYS A 24 3.85 -18.81 10.91
C LYS A 24 4.32 -17.95 12.09
N CYS A 25 4.78 -16.74 11.79
CA CYS A 25 5.14 -15.71 12.79
C CYS A 25 3.94 -14.89 13.27
N LYS A 26 2.70 -15.26 12.91
CA LYS A 26 1.46 -14.51 13.22
C LYS A 26 1.46 -13.09 12.65
N ALA A 27 2.15 -12.85 11.55
CA ALA A 27 2.14 -11.61 10.79
C ALA A 27 1.33 -11.80 9.50
N PRO A 28 0.74 -10.73 8.96
CA PRO A 28 0.04 -10.78 7.68
C PRO A 28 0.97 -11.28 6.56
N GLN A 29 0.43 -12.09 5.65
CA GLN A 29 1.18 -12.66 4.51
C GLN A 29 1.86 -11.57 3.68
N VAL A 30 1.17 -10.45 3.47
CA VAL A 30 1.67 -9.30 2.71
C VAL A 30 3.01 -8.77 3.25
N VAL A 31 3.22 -8.80 4.56
CA VAL A 31 4.50 -8.38 5.17
C VAL A 31 5.64 -9.27 4.69
N GLY A 32 5.41 -10.58 4.63
CA GLY A 32 6.38 -11.53 4.08
C GLY A 32 6.68 -11.30 2.61
N GLU A 33 5.65 -11.00 1.82
CA GLU A 33 5.78 -10.71 0.39
C GLU A 33 6.60 -9.42 0.12
N ILE A 34 6.39 -8.37 0.95
CA ILE A 34 7.18 -7.13 0.88
C ILE A 34 8.65 -7.43 1.22
N ILE A 35 8.91 -8.19 2.29
CA ILE A 35 10.26 -8.58 2.68
C ILE A 35 10.92 -9.41 1.56
N ALA A 36 10.19 -10.34 0.95
CA ALA A 36 10.67 -11.09 -0.21
C ALA A 36 11.10 -10.17 -1.35
N GLY A 37 10.27 -9.17 -1.70
CA GLY A 37 10.58 -8.19 -2.72
C GLY A 37 11.84 -7.37 -2.43
N LEU A 38 12.04 -6.96 -1.18
CA LEU A 38 13.26 -6.25 -0.76
C LEU A 38 14.51 -7.14 -0.87
N LEU A 39 14.38 -8.42 -0.54
CA LEU A 39 15.49 -9.36 -0.58
C LEU A 39 15.92 -9.69 -2.02
N ILE A 40 14.98 -10.05 -2.90
CA ILE A 40 15.31 -10.46 -4.27
C ILE A 40 15.46 -9.28 -5.23
N GLY A 41 14.95 -8.11 -4.84
CA GLY A 41 15.01 -6.87 -5.62
C GLY A 41 16.40 -6.22 -5.62
N PRO A 42 16.50 -5.05 -6.23
CA PRO A 42 17.76 -4.33 -6.38
C PRO A 42 18.37 -3.85 -5.05
N CYS A 43 17.61 -3.90 -3.96
CA CYS A 43 18.08 -3.45 -2.64
C CYS A 43 19.13 -4.37 -2.02
N LEU A 44 19.01 -5.70 -2.20
CA LEU A 44 19.90 -6.66 -1.53
C LEU A 44 20.57 -7.63 -2.52
N LEU A 45 19.82 -8.59 -3.05
CA LEU A 45 20.37 -9.67 -3.88
C LEU A 45 20.42 -9.33 -5.36
N ASN A 46 19.67 -8.35 -5.80
CA ASN A 46 19.58 -7.90 -7.20
C ASN A 46 19.33 -9.06 -8.19
N LEU A 47 18.56 -10.07 -7.76
CA LEU A 47 18.23 -11.25 -8.58
C LEU A 47 17.18 -10.92 -9.64
N VAL A 48 16.30 -9.99 -9.32
CA VAL A 48 15.21 -9.55 -10.19
C VAL A 48 15.34 -8.05 -10.45
N HIS A 49 15.56 -7.70 -11.70
CA HIS A 49 15.55 -6.30 -12.12
C HIS A 49 14.13 -5.86 -12.50
N ILE A 50 13.76 -4.65 -12.09
CA ILE A 50 12.51 -4.03 -12.49
C ILE A 50 12.59 -3.76 -13.99
N SER A 51 11.71 -4.37 -14.76
CA SER A 51 11.54 -4.13 -16.19
C SER A 51 10.11 -3.67 -16.46
N ASP A 52 9.89 -2.96 -17.57
CA ASP A 52 8.56 -2.50 -17.96
C ASP A 52 7.54 -3.65 -17.97
N THR A 53 7.95 -4.83 -18.42
CA THR A 53 7.11 -6.02 -18.42
C THR A 53 6.68 -6.42 -16.99
N ILE A 54 7.60 -6.42 -16.03
CA ILE A 54 7.29 -6.76 -14.63
C ILE A 54 6.37 -5.70 -14.03
N SER A 55 6.59 -4.42 -14.34
CA SER A 55 5.72 -3.33 -13.90
C SER A 55 4.28 -3.51 -14.40
N VAL A 56 4.10 -3.84 -15.69
CA VAL A 56 2.78 -4.13 -16.26
C VAL A 56 2.12 -5.32 -15.57
N PHE A 57 2.85 -6.40 -15.28
CA PHE A 57 2.30 -7.54 -14.52
C PHE A 57 1.89 -7.14 -13.10
N ALA A 58 2.66 -6.28 -12.43
CA ALA A 58 2.32 -5.77 -11.11
C ALA A 58 1.03 -4.93 -11.15
N GLU A 59 0.87 -4.05 -12.12
CA GLU A 59 -0.35 -3.25 -12.32
C GLU A 59 -1.57 -4.14 -12.57
N ILE A 60 -1.45 -5.14 -13.45
CA ILE A 60 -2.52 -6.14 -13.68
C ILE A 60 -2.85 -6.87 -12.37
N GLY A 61 -1.84 -7.26 -11.59
CA GLY A 61 -2.03 -7.90 -10.29
C GLY A 61 -2.85 -7.04 -9.32
N VAL A 62 -2.56 -5.74 -9.24
CA VAL A 62 -3.33 -4.79 -8.41
C VAL A 62 -4.78 -4.69 -8.88
N VAL A 63 -5.01 -4.57 -10.20
CA VAL A 63 -6.37 -4.51 -10.77
C VAL A 63 -7.16 -5.78 -10.44
N LEU A 64 -6.56 -6.95 -10.62
CA LEU A 64 -7.19 -8.24 -10.30
C LEU A 64 -7.48 -8.39 -8.80
N LEU A 65 -6.57 -7.94 -7.93
CA LEU A 65 -6.77 -7.94 -6.49
C LEU A 65 -7.95 -7.06 -6.10
N MET A 66 -8.02 -5.84 -6.63
CA MET A 66 -9.12 -4.92 -6.37
C MET A 66 -10.46 -5.45 -6.90
N PHE A 67 -10.46 -6.05 -8.09
CA PHE A 67 -11.64 -6.66 -8.68
C PHE A 67 -12.14 -7.84 -7.84
N SER A 68 -11.25 -8.73 -7.44
CA SER A 68 -11.58 -9.88 -6.58
C SER A 68 -12.17 -9.44 -5.24
N THR A 69 -11.58 -8.40 -4.64
CA THR A 69 -12.08 -7.80 -3.40
C THR A 69 -13.48 -7.21 -3.58
N GLY A 70 -13.70 -6.50 -4.70
CA GLY A 70 -15.02 -5.94 -5.03
C GLY A 70 -16.10 -6.99 -5.18
N LEU A 71 -15.77 -8.14 -5.83
CA LEU A 71 -16.70 -9.26 -5.97
C LEU A 71 -17.09 -9.90 -4.63
N GLY A 72 -16.17 -9.91 -3.65
CA GLY A 72 -16.41 -10.44 -2.31
C GLY A 72 -17.19 -9.50 -1.40
N THR A 73 -17.43 -8.25 -1.80
CA THR A 73 -18.04 -7.22 -0.96
C THR A 73 -19.58 -7.35 -0.92
N ASN A 74 -20.14 -7.46 0.26
CA ASN A 74 -21.59 -7.49 0.47
C ASN A 74 -22.16 -6.06 0.49
N LEU A 75 -22.85 -5.68 -0.58
CA LEU A 75 -23.39 -4.32 -0.76
C LEU A 75 -24.36 -3.92 0.36
N LYS A 76 -25.16 -4.85 0.89
CA LYS A 76 -26.10 -4.56 1.99
C LYS A 76 -25.38 -4.20 3.28
N GLU A 77 -24.33 -4.92 3.61
CA GLU A 77 -23.49 -4.64 4.78
C GLU A 77 -22.76 -3.32 4.63
N LEU A 78 -22.24 -3.05 3.44
CA LEU A 78 -21.58 -1.79 3.11
C LEU A 78 -22.53 -0.59 3.29
N MET A 79 -23.76 -0.68 2.78
CA MET A 79 -24.76 0.37 2.95
C MET A 79 -25.19 0.56 4.41
N ARG A 80 -25.28 -0.52 5.18
CA ARG A 80 -25.63 -0.47 6.60
C ARG A 80 -24.51 0.18 7.44
N ALA A 81 -23.26 -0.07 7.09
CA ALA A 81 -22.09 0.51 7.76
C ALA A 81 -21.77 1.94 7.28
N GLY A 82 -22.43 2.42 6.22
CA GLY A 82 -22.11 3.66 5.50
C GLY A 82 -21.86 4.89 6.37
N PRO A 83 -22.76 5.28 7.31
CA PRO A 83 -22.56 6.47 8.13
C PRO A 83 -21.32 6.39 9.02
N ILE A 84 -21.08 5.21 9.64
CA ILE A 84 -19.93 4.97 10.51
C ILE A 84 -18.65 4.90 9.67
N ALA A 85 -18.68 4.20 8.54
CA ALA A 85 -17.57 4.11 7.62
C ALA A 85 -17.16 5.49 7.08
N THR A 86 -18.13 6.36 6.76
CA THR A 86 -17.86 7.73 6.31
C THR A 86 -17.16 8.54 7.40
N LEU A 87 -17.62 8.45 8.65
CA LEU A 87 -16.99 9.15 9.76
C LEU A 87 -15.54 8.67 9.97
N ILE A 88 -15.30 7.36 9.96
CA ILE A 88 -13.97 6.76 10.07
C ILE A 88 -13.08 7.24 8.92
N ALA A 89 -13.59 7.25 7.69
CA ALA A 89 -12.85 7.73 6.52
C ALA A 89 -12.48 9.22 6.64
N CYS A 90 -13.42 10.06 7.06
CA CYS A 90 -13.15 11.49 7.27
C CYS A 90 -12.05 11.73 8.32
N VAL A 91 -12.11 11.03 9.45
CA VAL A 91 -11.07 11.12 10.48
C VAL A 91 -9.75 10.55 9.98
N GLY A 92 -9.80 9.42 9.27
CA GLY A 92 -8.64 8.76 8.68
C GLY A 92 -7.90 9.62 7.65
N VAL A 93 -8.58 10.54 6.98
CA VAL A 93 -7.98 11.53 6.07
C VAL A 93 -7.56 12.79 6.84
N ALA A 94 -8.40 13.32 7.72
CA ALA A 94 -8.16 14.57 8.41
C ALA A 94 -6.93 14.50 9.35
N VAL A 95 -6.78 13.39 10.08
CA VAL A 95 -5.68 13.24 11.05
C VAL A 95 -4.31 13.24 10.38
N PRO A 96 -4.01 12.41 9.36
CA PRO A 96 -2.73 12.45 8.66
C PRO A 96 -2.51 13.77 7.92
N LEU A 97 -3.56 14.36 7.33
CA LEU A 97 -3.47 15.63 6.63
C LEU A 97 -3.01 16.75 7.57
N VAL A 98 -3.71 16.91 8.68
CA VAL A 98 -3.37 17.93 9.68
C VAL A 98 -2.04 17.59 10.34
N GLY A 99 -1.83 16.35 10.75
CA GLY A 99 -0.59 15.89 11.38
C GLY A 99 0.64 16.08 10.50
N GLY A 100 0.56 15.71 9.23
CA GLY A 100 1.65 15.90 8.26
C GLY A 100 1.94 17.36 7.96
N THR A 101 0.88 18.17 7.81
CA THR A 101 1.02 19.63 7.62
C THR A 101 1.66 20.29 8.84
N LEU A 102 1.24 19.95 10.04
CA LEU A 102 1.81 20.44 11.28
C LEU A 102 3.27 19.99 11.46
N LEU A 103 3.54 18.71 11.21
CA LEU A 103 4.89 18.16 11.31
C LEU A 103 5.85 18.92 10.40
N TYR A 104 5.49 19.13 9.14
CA TYR A 104 6.29 19.94 8.22
C TYR A 104 6.50 21.36 8.75
N SER A 105 5.44 22.00 9.26
CA SER A 105 5.50 23.37 9.77
C SER A 105 6.39 23.51 11.01
N VAL A 106 6.45 22.49 11.85
CA VAL A 106 7.35 22.47 13.03
C VAL A 106 8.82 22.42 12.62
N PHE A 107 9.16 21.66 11.56
CA PHE A 107 10.56 21.54 11.11
C PHE A 107 11.02 22.69 10.23
N TYR A 108 10.13 23.26 9.41
CA TYR A 108 10.48 24.27 8.39
C TYR A 108 9.92 25.68 8.70
N GLY A 109 9.22 25.82 9.81
CA GLY A 109 8.61 27.06 10.24
C GLY A 109 7.15 27.20 9.83
N PHE A 110 6.38 27.91 10.65
CA PHE A 110 4.98 28.22 10.36
C PHE A 110 4.90 29.34 9.32
N SER A 111 4.26 29.05 8.22
CA SER A 111 4.08 29.99 7.11
C SER A 111 2.63 30.47 7.02
N ALA A 112 2.42 31.69 6.55
CA ALA A 112 1.09 32.24 6.36
C ALA A 112 0.28 31.41 5.34
N VAL A 113 -1.02 31.28 5.57
CA VAL A 113 -1.94 30.61 4.64
C VAL A 113 -1.86 31.31 3.28
N GLY A 114 -1.59 30.52 2.22
CA GLY A 114 -1.41 31.03 0.87
C GLY A 114 0.04 31.23 0.43
N SER A 115 1.02 31.01 1.33
CA SER A 115 2.44 31.03 0.94
C SER A 115 2.84 29.72 0.23
N PRO A 116 3.90 29.73 -0.59
CA PRO A 116 4.43 28.52 -1.22
C PRO A 116 4.79 27.42 -0.21
N GLU A 117 5.30 27.81 0.97
CA GLU A 117 5.66 26.90 2.05
C GLU A 117 4.45 26.25 2.68
N PHE A 118 3.34 26.98 2.82
CA PHE A 118 2.06 26.42 3.28
C PHE A 118 1.54 25.34 2.31
N TYR A 119 1.63 25.58 1.00
CA TYR A 119 1.22 24.59 0.00
C TYR A 119 2.14 23.35 0.01
N ARG A 120 3.43 23.52 0.28
CA ARG A 120 4.35 22.38 0.47
C ARG A 120 3.99 21.56 1.69
N ALA A 121 3.69 22.21 2.83
CA ALA A 121 3.22 21.55 4.03
C ALA A 121 1.93 20.76 3.79
N LEU A 122 0.96 21.38 3.11
CA LEU A 122 -0.30 20.76 2.77
C LEU A 122 -0.11 19.56 1.82
N PHE A 123 0.81 19.68 0.86
CA PHE A 123 1.15 18.59 -0.06
C PHE A 123 1.76 17.39 0.69
N ILE A 124 2.66 17.61 1.64
CA ILE A 124 3.21 16.54 2.49
C ILE A 124 2.09 15.89 3.31
N GLY A 125 1.20 16.69 3.93
CA GLY A 125 0.02 16.18 4.61
C GLY A 125 -0.85 15.32 3.71
N THR A 126 -1.08 15.74 2.48
CA THR A 126 -1.85 14.98 1.47
C THR A 126 -1.18 13.65 1.11
N ILE A 127 0.14 13.63 0.94
CA ILE A 127 0.87 12.38 0.70
C ILE A 127 0.68 11.40 1.87
N MET A 128 0.68 11.90 3.11
CA MET A 128 0.48 11.05 4.28
C MET A 128 -0.95 10.48 4.40
N THR A 129 -1.94 11.05 3.69
CA THR A 129 -3.29 10.50 3.64
C THR A 129 -3.42 9.32 2.67
N ALA A 130 -2.45 9.11 1.78
CA ALA A 130 -2.47 8.06 0.79
C ALA A 130 -2.30 6.69 1.45
N THR A 131 -3.41 6.12 1.90
CA THR A 131 -3.45 4.80 2.54
C THR A 131 -3.75 3.72 1.52
N SER A 132 -2.99 2.62 1.52
CA SER A 132 -3.24 1.48 0.65
C SER A 132 -4.46 0.69 1.12
N VAL A 133 -5.58 0.85 0.42
CA VAL A 133 -6.80 0.07 0.65
C VAL A 133 -6.56 -1.42 0.38
N SER A 134 -5.80 -1.75 -0.67
CA SER A 134 -5.53 -3.12 -1.08
C SER A 134 -4.81 -3.93 0.01
N ILE A 135 -3.79 -3.35 0.64
CA ILE A 135 -3.05 -4.00 1.73
C ILE A 135 -3.95 -4.19 2.95
N THR A 136 -4.73 -3.18 3.31
CA THR A 136 -5.65 -3.24 4.45
C THR A 136 -6.68 -4.35 4.26
N VAL A 137 -7.30 -4.43 3.08
CA VAL A 137 -8.31 -5.48 2.79
C VAL A 137 -7.67 -6.86 2.76
N ALA A 138 -6.51 -7.04 2.12
CA ALA A 138 -5.81 -8.32 2.12
C ALA A 138 -5.49 -8.79 3.54
N THR A 139 -5.01 -7.88 4.41
CA THR A 139 -4.72 -8.18 5.81
C THR A 139 -5.98 -8.57 6.60
N LEU A 140 -7.11 -7.86 6.40
CA LEU A 140 -8.37 -8.15 7.07
C LEU A 140 -8.99 -9.48 6.62
N GLN A 141 -8.77 -9.91 5.39
CA GLN A 141 -9.24 -11.21 4.90
C GLN A 141 -8.43 -12.39 5.45
N GLU A 142 -7.23 -12.13 6.00
CA GLU A 142 -6.39 -13.16 6.61
C GLU A 142 -6.65 -13.36 8.12
N LEU A 143 -7.33 -12.42 8.76
CA LEU A 143 -7.72 -12.47 10.18
C LEU A 143 -9.04 -13.20 10.39
#